data_ce5bbce3ef7726a7fbaf34b57772ea35
#
_entry.id   ce5bbce3ef7726a7fbaf34b57772ea35
#
_cell.length_a   1.000
_cell.length_b   1.000
_cell.length_c   1.000
_cell.angle_alpha   90.00
_cell.angle_beta   90.00
_cell.angle_gamma   90.00
#
_symmetry.space_group_name_H-M   'P 1'
#
loop_
_entity.id
_entity.type
_entity.pdbx_description
1 polymer ?
#
loop_
_entity_poly.entity_id
_entity_poly.type
_entity_poly.pdbx_seq_one_letter_code
_entity_poly.pdbx_strand_id
1 'polypeptide(L)'
;MTNDIYINGKKIDSFGDWSPTTEHPAIAIQRKEHDARIALEQEIRMSPKQITFVSPEPQEMPDVCKGEALLELEKKYYPLLKAQRIKLDDAYSKVTLMQSAIEPSEFEIQDELSQKPFVYYQYEDNDGFGTFPENIPAVISSLPDGYRIVKMVKASRGAGQFIYMTDKSDEELCELARQNILASRNKQLDNVKLYLSRELQAMKDLISAYETQKKVAMQADIEQLTKISQKYAKAL
;
A
#
# COMPACT_ATOMS: atom_id res chain seq x y z
N MET A 1 -51.21 -1.37 12.89
CA MET A 1 -50.56 -2.12 11.82
C MET A 1 -49.17 -2.49 12.31
N THR A 2 -49.02 -3.75 12.74
CA THR A 2 -47.75 -4.27 13.23
C THR A 2 -46.90 -4.60 12.00
N ASN A 3 -45.79 -3.91 11.83
CA ASN A 3 -44.84 -4.23 10.77
C ASN A 3 -44.03 -5.47 11.20
N ASP A 4 -44.49 -6.62 10.76
CA ASP A 4 -43.78 -7.88 10.95
C ASP A 4 -42.52 -7.86 10.07
N ILE A 5 -41.34 -7.99 10.67
CA ILE A 5 -40.06 -8.06 9.95
C ILE A 5 -39.72 -9.53 9.69
N TYR A 6 -39.50 -9.88 8.42
CA TYR A 6 -39.08 -11.22 8.01
C TYR A 6 -37.64 -11.17 7.52
N ILE A 7 -36.76 -12.03 8.02
CA ILE A 7 -35.40 -12.25 7.52
C ILE A 7 -35.26 -13.72 7.18
N ASN A 8 -34.93 -14.02 5.92
CA ASN A 8 -34.79 -15.37 5.37
C ASN A 8 -36.04 -16.26 5.57
N GLY A 9 -37.23 -15.67 5.43
CA GLY A 9 -38.50 -16.40 5.52
C GLY A 9 -38.97 -16.75 6.94
N LYS A 10 -38.26 -16.31 7.98
CA LYS A 10 -38.67 -16.44 9.39
C LYS A 10 -39.14 -15.10 9.94
N LYS A 11 -40.32 -15.09 10.55
CA LYS A 11 -40.86 -13.94 11.26
C LYS A 11 -40.07 -13.71 12.54
N ILE A 12 -39.62 -12.47 12.74
CA ILE A 12 -38.97 -12.06 13.99
C ILE A 12 -40.02 -11.38 14.85
N ASP A 13 -40.48 -12.08 15.87
CA ASP A 13 -41.61 -11.65 16.70
C ASP A 13 -41.28 -10.59 17.78
N SER A 14 -40.01 -10.39 18.10
CA SER A 14 -39.60 -9.29 18.97
C SER A 14 -38.08 -9.12 19.05
N PHE A 15 -37.63 -7.94 19.42
CA PHE A 15 -36.23 -7.61 19.77
C PHE A 15 -35.66 -8.41 20.96
N GLY A 16 -36.48 -9.29 21.59
CA GLY A 16 -36.13 -10.05 22.78
C GLY A 16 -35.52 -11.41 22.54
N ASP A 17 -35.58 -11.95 21.31
CA ASP A 17 -35.05 -13.28 20.98
C ASP A 17 -33.59 -13.26 20.48
N TRP A 18 -32.93 -12.14 20.62
CA TRP A 18 -31.48 -12.05 20.37
C TRP A 18 -30.75 -12.71 21.54
N SER A 19 -30.47 -13.99 21.42
CA SER A 19 -29.46 -14.61 22.26
C SER A 19 -28.09 -14.08 21.82
N PRO A 20 -27.22 -13.66 22.76
CA PRO A 20 -25.87 -13.17 22.43
C PRO A 20 -24.95 -14.21 21.76
N THR A 21 -25.46 -15.41 21.51
CA THR A 21 -24.75 -16.53 20.89
C THR A 21 -25.00 -16.66 19.38
N THR A 22 -25.97 -15.95 18.81
CA THR A 22 -26.23 -15.98 17.35
C THR A 22 -25.75 -14.68 16.71
N GLU A 23 -24.54 -14.68 16.25
CA GLU A 23 -23.93 -13.58 15.50
C GLU A 23 -24.71 -13.37 14.19
N HIS A 24 -25.08 -12.13 13.88
CA HIS A 24 -25.75 -11.80 12.61
C HIS A 24 -24.88 -12.28 11.43
N PRO A 25 -25.45 -12.95 10.41
CA PRO A 25 -24.66 -13.52 9.30
C PRO A 25 -23.70 -12.53 8.64
N ALA A 26 -24.08 -11.25 8.51
CA ALA A 26 -23.23 -10.20 7.96
C ALA A 26 -22.03 -9.90 8.87
N ILE A 27 -22.21 -9.92 10.20
CA ILE A 27 -21.13 -9.73 11.17
C ILE A 27 -20.20 -10.94 11.18
N ALA A 28 -20.75 -12.14 11.07
CA ALA A 28 -19.98 -13.39 10.97
C ALA A 28 -19.10 -13.42 9.70
N ILE A 29 -19.61 -12.90 8.57
CA ILE A 29 -18.84 -12.77 7.32
C ILE A 29 -17.72 -11.74 7.50
N GLN A 30 -18.02 -10.55 8.00
CA GLN A 30 -17.01 -9.51 8.26
C GLN A 30 -15.93 -9.96 9.24
N ARG A 31 -16.31 -10.74 10.26
CA ARG A 31 -15.36 -11.30 11.22
C ARG A 31 -14.46 -12.35 10.56
N LYS A 32 -15.01 -13.25 9.74
CA LYS A 32 -14.23 -14.22 8.97
C LYS A 32 -13.27 -13.55 8.00
N GLU A 33 -13.69 -12.48 7.32
CA GLU A 33 -12.84 -11.70 6.41
C GLU A 33 -11.74 -10.96 7.20
N HIS A 34 -12.07 -10.40 8.35
CA HIS A 34 -11.12 -9.75 9.24
C HIS A 34 -10.11 -10.75 9.80
N ASP A 35 -10.56 -11.92 10.28
CA ASP A 35 -9.69 -12.97 10.83
C ASP A 35 -8.81 -13.59 9.74
N ALA A 36 -9.34 -13.79 8.52
CA ALA A 36 -8.57 -14.22 7.36
C ALA A 36 -7.51 -13.19 6.96
N ARG A 37 -7.83 -11.89 7.05
CA ARG A 37 -6.88 -10.80 6.79
C ARG A 37 -5.79 -10.74 7.86
N ILE A 38 -6.14 -10.90 9.13
CA ILE A 38 -5.15 -10.97 10.23
C ILE A 38 -4.28 -12.22 10.08
N ALA A 39 -4.85 -13.36 9.74
CA ALA A 39 -4.11 -14.59 9.50
C ALA A 39 -3.14 -14.43 8.31
N LEU A 40 -3.58 -13.80 7.23
CA LEU A 40 -2.73 -13.48 6.06
C LEU A 40 -1.62 -12.48 6.44
N GLU A 41 -1.93 -11.45 7.22
CA GLU A 41 -0.92 -10.50 7.73
C GLU A 41 0.08 -11.17 8.68
N GLN A 42 -0.38 -12.14 9.49
CA GLN A 42 0.49 -12.95 10.34
C GLN A 42 1.33 -13.93 9.52
N GLU A 43 0.75 -14.56 8.49
CA GLU A 43 1.46 -15.46 7.59
C GLU A 43 2.50 -14.70 6.75
N ILE A 44 2.19 -13.48 6.30
CA ILE A 44 3.14 -12.55 5.66
C ILE A 44 4.26 -12.13 6.64
N ARG A 45 3.92 -11.92 7.92
CA ARG A 45 4.90 -11.62 8.98
C ARG A 45 5.73 -12.84 9.39
N MET A 46 5.14 -14.04 9.35
CA MET A 46 5.76 -15.29 9.79
C MET A 46 6.37 -16.09 8.65
N SER A 47 6.02 -15.79 7.38
CA SER A 47 6.75 -16.23 6.19
C SER A 47 7.59 -15.07 5.65
N PRO A 48 8.68 -14.72 6.27
CA PRO A 48 9.72 -14.11 5.50
C PRO A 48 10.13 -15.22 4.53
N LYS A 49 9.81 -15.12 3.25
CA LYS A 49 10.77 -15.57 2.26
C LYS A 49 12.00 -14.77 2.63
N GLN A 50 12.80 -15.40 3.48
CA GLN A 50 14.12 -14.93 3.79
C GLN A 50 14.81 -14.78 2.44
N ILE A 51 14.75 -13.60 1.87
CA ILE A 51 15.97 -13.07 1.34
C ILE A 51 16.80 -13.02 2.62
N THR A 52 17.47 -14.11 2.89
CA THR A 52 18.61 -14.14 3.79
C THR A 52 19.60 -13.19 3.13
N PHE A 53 19.40 -11.87 3.34
CA PHE A 53 20.53 -11.06 3.63
C PHE A 53 21.10 -11.72 4.87
N VAL A 54 21.99 -12.67 4.62
CA VAL A 54 23.04 -12.97 5.53
C VAL A 54 23.77 -11.62 5.62
N SER A 55 23.18 -10.70 6.41
CA SER A 55 24.00 -9.77 7.14
C SER A 55 24.98 -10.72 7.81
N PRO A 56 26.28 -10.72 7.46
CA PRO A 56 27.19 -11.37 8.34
C PRO A 56 26.88 -10.72 9.69
N GLU A 57 26.17 -11.45 10.57
CA GLU A 57 26.30 -11.13 11.98
C GLU A 57 27.80 -11.06 12.15
N PRO A 58 28.36 -9.91 12.51
CA PRO A 58 29.75 -9.85 12.79
C PRO A 58 29.92 -10.95 13.84
N GLN A 59 30.54 -12.06 13.44
CA GLN A 59 30.93 -13.08 14.41
C GLN A 59 31.61 -12.26 15.48
N GLU A 60 30.95 -12.17 16.64
CA GLU A 60 31.49 -11.43 17.78
C GLU A 60 32.82 -12.07 18.12
N MET A 61 33.87 -11.58 17.47
CA MET A 61 35.19 -11.84 17.99
C MET A 61 35.18 -11.26 19.39
N PRO A 62 35.59 -12.02 20.39
CA PRO A 62 35.61 -11.54 21.77
C PRO A 62 36.30 -10.20 21.79
N ASP A 63 35.69 -9.21 22.45
CA ASP A 63 36.11 -7.77 22.46
C ASP A 63 37.60 -7.58 22.81
N VAL A 64 38.21 -8.59 23.43
CA VAL A 64 39.63 -8.62 23.81
C VAL A 64 40.60 -8.56 22.62
N CYS A 65 40.14 -8.88 21.40
CA CYS A 65 40.97 -8.90 20.18
C CYS A 65 40.73 -7.77 19.20
N LYS A 66 39.78 -6.85 19.48
CA LYS A 66 39.52 -5.72 18.62
C LYS A 66 40.40 -4.53 19.03
N GLY A 67 41.14 -3.97 18.09
CA GLY A 67 41.87 -2.73 18.31
C GLY A 67 40.93 -1.52 18.51
N GLU A 68 41.48 -0.48 19.11
CA GLU A 68 40.70 0.77 19.40
C GLU A 68 40.09 1.39 18.15
N ALA A 69 40.82 1.43 17.03
CA ALA A 69 40.36 1.99 15.77
C ALA A 69 39.18 1.23 15.18
N LEU A 70 39.16 -0.08 15.31
CA LEU A 70 38.06 -0.92 14.84
C LEU A 70 36.81 -0.75 15.71
N LEU A 71 36.96 -0.66 17.03
CA LEU A 71 35.83 -0.41 17.95
C LEU A 71 35.17 0.95 17.72
N GLU A 72 35.95 1.99 17.48
CA GLU A 72 35.42 3.31 17.15
C GLU A 72 34.64 3.30 15.81
N LEU A 73 35.16 2.56 14.82
CA LEU A 73 34.50 2.40 13.54
C LEU A 73 33.15 1.70 13.68
N GLU A 74 33.09 0.61 14.44
CA GLU A 74 31.87 -0.13 14.70
C GLU A 74 30.82 0.73 15.43
N LYS A 75 31.22 1.52 16.42
CA LYS A 75 30.34 2.47 17.10
C LYS A 75 29.75 3.50 16.14
N LYS A 76 30.51 3.96 15.15
CA LYS A 76 30.07 4.91 14.14
C LYS A 76 29.10 4.30 13.14
N TYR A 77 29.39 3.12 12.60
CA TYR A 77 28.63 2.54 11.49
C TYR A 77 27.44 1.69 11.91
N TYR A 78 27.49 1.03 13.06
CA TYR A 78 26.39 0.17 13.53
C TYR A 78 25.03 0.87 13.61
N PRO A 79 24.89 2.08 14.21
CA PRO A 79 23.62 2.78 14.24
C PRO A 79 23.15 3.21 12.85
N LEU A 80 24.07 3.54 11.94
CA LEU A 80 23.73 3.92 10.57
C LEU A 80 23.19 2.73 9.76
N LEU A 81 23.86 1.58 9.86
CA LEU A 81 23.42 0.34 9.22
C LEU A 81 22.06 -0.12 9.76
N LYS A 82 21.86 -0.03 11.07
CA LYS A 82 20.57 -0.37 11.71
C LYS A 82 19.44 0.55 11.23
N ALA A 83 19.70 1.85 11.19
CA ALA A 83 18.72 2.83 10.71
C ALA A 83 18.37 2.61 9.22
N GLN A 84 19.38 2.31 8.39
CA GLN A 84 19.16 2.04 6.98
C GLN A 84 18.41 0.72 6.75
N ARG A 85 18.64 -0.30 7.56
CA ARG A 85 17.88 -1.55 7.51
C ARG A 85 16.39 -1.32 7.79
N ILE A 86 16.06 -0.54 8.81
CA ILE A 86 14.65 -0.21 9.13
C ILE A 86 13.96 0.46 7.93
N LYS A 87 14.64 1.41 7.26
CA LYS A 87 14.08 2.06 6.07
C LYS A 87 13.85 1.08 4.91
N LEU A 88 14.79 0.16 4.72
CA LEU A 88 14.70 -0.88 3.69
C LEU A 88 13.53 -1.83 3.95
N ASP A 89 13.37 -2.27 5.20
CA ASP A 89 12.28 -3.16 5.62
C ASP A 89 10.92 -2.47 5.45
N ASP A 90 10.81 -1.17 5.81
CA ASP A 90 9.60 -0.37 5.59
C ASP A 90 9.27 -0.22 4.09
N ALA A 91 10.28 0.09 3.27
CA ALA A 91 10.09 0.21 1.82
C ALA A 91 9.66 -1.11 1.19
N TYR A 92 10.25 -2.23 1.60
CA TYR A 92 9.88 -3.57 1.15
C TYR A 92 8.44 -3.94 1.54
N SER A 93 8.06 -3.67 2.78
CA SER A 93 6.71 -3.90 3.29
C SER A 93 5.67 -3.12 2.49
N LYS A 94 5.96 -1.86 2.14
CA LYS A 94 5.08 -1.03 1.30
C LYS A 94 4.90 -1.62 -0.11
N VAL A 95 5.97 -2.10 -0.74
CA VAL A 95 5.88 -2.77 -2.05
C VAL A 95 5.00 -4.01 -1.96
N THR A 96 5.20 -4.85 -0.95
CA THR A 96 4.44 -6.08 -0.76
C THR A 96 2.95 -5.81 -0.55
N LEU A 97 2.62 -4.83 0.30
CA LEU A 97 1.23 -4.42 0.54
C LEU A 97 0.56 -3.90 -0.73
N MET A 98 1.25 -3.06 -1.50
CA MET A 98 0.70 -2.54 -2.76
C MET A 98 0.53 -3.63 -3.81
N GLN A 99 1.44 -4.60 -3.88
CA GLN A 99 1.31 -5.73 -4.80
C GLN A 99 0.12 -6.64 -4.45
N SER A 100 -0.12 -6.88 -3.16
CA SER A 100 -1.26 -7.70 -2.73
C SER A 100 -2.61 -7.03 -2.97
N ALA A 101 -2.65 -5.69 -3.02
CA ALA A 101 -3.85 -4.89 -3.22
C ALA A 101 -3.95 -4.30 -4.63
N ILE A 102 -3.25 -4.88 -5.63
CA ILE A 102 -3.20 -4.28 -6.96
C ILE A 102 -4.52 -4.41 -7.70
N GLU A 103 -5.19 -5.56 -7.58
CA GLU A 103 -6.48 -5.81 -8.23
C GLU A 103 -7.60 -5.07 -7.48
N PRO A 104 -8.39 -4.23 -8.19
CA PRO A 104 -9.52 -3.57 -7.58
C PRO A 104 -10.68 -4.54 -7.34
N SER A 105 -11.36 -4.37 -6.22
CA SER A 105 -12.61 -5.06 -5.93
C SER A 105 -13.77 -4.48 -6.76
N GLU A 106 -14.84 -5.23 -6.90
CA GLU A 106 -16.07 -4.75 -7.55
C GLU A 106 -16.62 -3.48 -6.88
N PHE A 107 -16.51 -3.38 -5.57
CA PHE A 107 -16.91 -2.18 -4.83
C PHE A 107 -16.10 -0.95 -5.24
N GLU A 108 -14.77 -1.09 -5.36
CA GLU A 108 -13.90 0.03 -5.77
C GLU A 108 -14.16 0.46 -7.21
N ILE A 109 -14.50 -0.48 -8.09
CA ILE A 109 -14.90 -0.19 -9.48
C ILE A 109 -16.19 0.63 -9.50
N GLN A 110 -17.20 0.22 -8.74
CA GLN A 110 -18.47 0.96 -8.65
C GLN A 110 -18.30 2.33 -7.99
N ASP A 111 -17.46 2.43 -6.98
CA ASP A 111 -17.13 3.70 -6.33
C ASP A 111 -16.43 4.66 -7.29
N GLU A 112 -15.45 4.17 -8.07
CA GLU A 112 -14.75 4.95 -9.10
C GLU A 112 -15.73 5.52 -10.14
N LEU A 113 -16.65 4.70 -10.65
CA LEU A 113 -17.69 5.13 -11.59
C LEU A 113 -18.64 6.16 -10.97
N SER A 114 -18.96 5.99 -9.69
CA SER A 114 -19.85 6.89 -8.96
C SER A 114 -19.23 8.23 -8.65
N GLN A 115 -17.96 8.25 -8.25
CA GLN A 115 -17.25 9.46 -7.83
C GLN A 115 -16.73 10.30 -9.00
N LYS A 116 -16.43 9.65 -10.14
CA LYS A 116 -15.85 10.33 -11.30
C LYS A 116 -16.71 10.18 -12.56
N PRO A 117 -18.01 10.53 -12.52
CA PRO A 117 -18.90 10.33 -13.65
C PRO A 117 -18.43 11.07 -14.90
N PHE A 118 -17.79 12.23 -14.76
CA PHE A 118 -17.25 13.03 -15.87
C PHE A 118 -16.09 12.35 -16.63
N VAL A 119 -15.50 11.29 -16.07
CA VAL A 119 -14.42 10.52 -16.73
C VAL A 119 -15.01 9.44 -17.64
N TYR A 120 -16.11 8.84 -17.22
CA TYR A 120 -16.68 7.63 -17.83
C TYR A 120 -17.91 7.89 -18.69
N TYR A 121 -18.61 9.00 -18.44
CA TYR A 121 -19.86 9.36 -19.11
C TYR A 121 -19.71 10.66 -19.87
N GLN A 122 -20.42 10.78 -20.99
CA GLN A 122 -20.68 12.08 -21.60
C GLN A 122 -21.72 12.80 -20.76
N TYR A 123 -21.70 14.10 -20.76
CA TYR A 123 -22.71 14.89 -20.06
C TYR A 123 -23.08 16.15 -20.87
N GLU A 124 -24.34 16.56 -20.76
CA GLU A 124 -24.80 17.83 -21.22
C GLU A 124 -24.57 18.89 -20.15
N ASP A 125 -23.89 19.94 -20.52
CA ASP A 125 -23.62 21.10 -19.68
C ASP A 125 -23.75 22.40 -20.46
N ASN A 126 -24.56 23.30 -19.95
CA ASN A 126 -24.67 24.66 -20.46
C ASN A 126 -23.80 25.58 -19.58
N ASP A 127 -22.53 25.74 -19.91
CA ASP A 127 -21.58 26.66 -19.26
C ASP A 127 -21.45 26.44 -17.72
N GLY A 128 -21.52 25.21 -17.23
CA GLY A 128 -21.41 24.87 -15.81
C GLY A 128 -22.73 24.93 -15.03
N PHE A 129 -23.84 25.23 -15.68
CA PHE A 129 -25.16 25.34 -15.03
C PHE A 129 -26.02 24.07 -15.15
N GLY A 130 -25.64 23.15 -16.05
CA GLY A 130 -26.40 21.95 -16.36
C GLY A 130 -27.67 22.25 -17.17
N THR A 131 -28.43 21.21 -17.48
CA THR A 131 -29.72 21.32 -18.22
C THR A 131 -30.84 21.70 -17.28
N PHE A 132 -31.60 22.71 -17.61
CA PHE A 132 -32.79 23.08 -16.85
C PHE A 132 -33.87 22.00 -16.93
N PRO A 133 -34.72 21.82 -15.89
CA PRO A 133 -35.73 20.76 -15.84
C PRO A 133 -36.69 20.76 -17.05
N GLU A 134 -37.06 21.94 -17.56
CA GLU A 134 -37.92 22.11 -18.71
C GLU A 134 -37.30 21.57 -20.01
N ASN A 135 -35.99 21.56 -20.13
CA ASN A 135 -35.26 21.12 -21.32
C ASN A 135 -34.89 19.60 -21.28
N ILE A 136 -35.04 18.93 -20.14
CA ILE A 136 -34.73 17.50 -19.99
C ILE A 136 -35.46 16.62 -21.02
N PRO A 137 -36.78 16.81 -21.27
CA PRO A 137 -37.50 16.03 -22.30
C PRO A 137 -36.92 16.20 -23.71
N ALA A 138 -36.44 17.40 -24.05
CA ALA A 138 -35.81 17.66 -25.35
C ALA A 138 -34.44 16.92 -25.44
N VAL A 139 -33.63 16.95 -24.39
CA VAL A 139 -32.35 16.21 -24.33
C VAL A 139 -32.59 14.72 -24.48
N ILE A 140 -33.56 14.16 -23.75
CA ILE A 140 -33.94 12.74 -23.87
C ILE A 140 -34.36 12.39 -25.31
N SER A 141 -35.14 13.26 -25.96
CA SER A 141 -35.61 13.03 -27.33
C SER A 141 -34.51 13.18 -28.38
N SER A 142 -33.45 13.90 -28.08
CA SER A 142 -32.31 14.15 -28.97
C SER A 142 -31.12 13.23 -28.69
N LEU A 143 -31.26 12.26 -27.80
CA LEU A 143 -30.18 11.27 -27.53
C LEU A 143 -29.77 10.55 -28.82
N PRO A 144 -28.48 10.44 -29.10
CA PRO A 144 -28.00 9.65 -30.24
C PRO A 144 -28.42 8.19 -30.11
N ASP A 145 -28.55 7.50 -31.26
CA ASP A 145 -28.86 6.07 -31.26
C ASP A 145 -27.84 5.27 -30.43
N GLY A 146 -28.35 4.39 -29.57
CA GLY A 146 -27.52 3.57 -28.68
C GLY A 146 -27.14 4.24 -27.36
N TYR A 147 -27.38 5.53 -27.20
CA TYR A 147 -27.10 6.21 -25.93
C TYR A 147 -28.22 5.97 -24.92
N ARG A 148 -27.79 5.85 -23.63
CA ARG A 148 -28.71 5.75 -22.48
C ARG A 148 -28.32 6.76 -21.41
N ILE A 149 -29.30 7.24 -20.68
CA ILE A 149 -29.07 8.07 -19.49
C ILE A 149 -28.73 7.15 -18.33
N VAL A 150 -27.59 7.42 -17.68
CA VAL A 150 -27.10 6.63 -16.53
C VAL A 150 -27.45 7.34 -15.24
N LYS A 151 -27.29 8.67 -15.19
CA LYS A 151 -27.44 9.43 -13.95
C LYS A 151 -27.85 10.87 -14.25
N MET A 152 -28.66 11.42 -13.38
CA MET A 152 -28.92 12.86 -13.34
C MET A 152 -28.50 13.40 -11.98
N VAL A 153 -27.69 14.44 -11.96
CA VAL A 153 -27.17 15.05 -10.73
C VAL A 153 -27.46 16.55 -10.77
N LYS A 154 -27.99 17.06 -9.67
CA LYS A 154 -28.24 18.50 -9.53
C LYS A 154 -26.92 19.26 -9.66
N ALA A 155 -26.92 20.31 -10.49
CA ALA A 155 -25.74 21.17 -10.59
C ALA A 155 -25.47 21.86 -9.26
N SER A 156 -24.21 22.04 -8.95
CA SER A 156 -23.76 22.68 -7.68
C SER A 156 -24.13 24.17 -7.65
N ARG A 157 -24.34 24.77 -8.82
CA ARG A 157 -24.77 26.17 -9.00
C ARG A 157 -26.01 26.23 -9.90
N GLY A 158 -27.08 26.85 -9.39
CA GLY A 158 -28.32 27.03 -10.20
C GLY A 158 -29.35 25.92 -10.00
N ALA A 159 -30.36 25.91 -10.88
CA ALA A 159 -31.49 24.96 -10.86
C ALA A 159 -31.31 23.79 -11.85
N GLY A 160 -30.22 23.78 -12.61
CA GLY A 160 -29.95 22.76 -13.62
C GLY A 160 -29.56 21.42 -13.11
N GLN A 161 -29.54 20.44 -13.99
CA GLN A 161 -29.09 19.07 -13.74
C GLN A 161 -28.06 18.64 -14.76
N PHE A 162 -27.00 18.00 -14.35
CA PHE A 162 -26.07 17.28 -15.24
C PHE A 162 -26.70 15.96 -15.62
N ILE A 163 -26.86 15.73 -16.91
CA ILE A 163 -27.37 14.48 -17.47
C ILE A 163 -26.16 13.69 -17.98
N TYR A 164 -25.81 12.61 -17.29
CA TYR A 164 -24.74 11.73 -17.70
C TYR A 164 -25.29 10.63 -18.60
N MET A 165 -24.70 10.47 -19.78
CA MET A 165 -25.12 9.51 -20.79
C MET A 165 -23.95 8.72 -21.34
N THR A 166 -24.21 7.55 -21.89
CA THR A 166 -23.18 6.69 -22.49
C THR A 166 -23.80 5.76 -23.53
N ASP A 167 -23.00 5.39 -24.52
CA ASP A 167 -23.23 4.32 -25.48
C ASP A 167 -22.65 2.96 -25.05
N LYS A 168 -21.86 2.96 -23.94
CA LYS A 168 -21.18 1.77 -23.46
C LYS A 168 -22.06 0.90 -22.58
N SER A 169 -21.84 -0.42 -22.60
CA SER A 169 -22.45 -1.36 -21.66
C SER A 169 -21.90 -1.17 -20.24
N ASP A 170 -22.57 -1.76 -19.25
CA ASP A 170 -22.10 -1.71 -17.87
C ASP A 170 -20.78 -2.47 -17.69
N GLU A 171 -20.61 -3.57 -18.43
CA GLU A 171 -19.38 -4.36 -18.45
C GLU A 171 -18.20 -3.56 -19.01
N GLU A 172 -18.41 -2.83 -20.12
CA GLU A 172 -17.38 -1.96 -20.72
C GLU A 172 -16.99 -0.81 -19.78
N LEU A 173 -17.94 -0.23 -19.08
CA LEU A 173 -17.69 0.82 -18.10
C LEU A 173 -16.90 0.29 -16.89
N CYS A 174 -17.28 -0.88 -16.37
CA CYS A 174 -16.57 -1.53 -15.29
C CYS A 174 -15.13 -1.88 -15.69
N GLU A 175 -14.93 -2.35 -16.93
CA GLU A 175 -13.58 -2.68 -17.42
C GLU A 175 -12.72 -1.40 -17.58
N LEU A 176 -13.29 -0.31 -18.11
CA LEU A 176 -12.59 0.97 -18.18
C LEU A 176 -12.20 1.50 -16.80
N ALA A 177 -13.11 1.42 -15.83
CA ALA A 177 -12.83 1.82 -14.46
C ALA A 177 -11.73 0.94 -13.83
N ARG A 178 -11.80 -0.38 -14.03
CA ARG A 178 -10.77 -1.33 -13.61
C ARG A 178 -9.40 -0.95 -14.16
N GLN A 179 -9.30 -0.71 -15.46
CA GLN A 179 -8.06 -0.32 -16.14
C GLN A 179 -7.50 1.00 -15.59
N ASN A 180 -8.33 2.00 -15.34
CA ASN A 180 -7.91 3.28 -14.77
C ASN A 180 -7.37 3.13 -13.33
N ILE A 181 -8.05 2.34 -12.50
CA ILE A 181 -7.58 2.04 -11.15
C ILE A 181 -6.24 1.30 -11.20
N LEU A 182 -6.13 0.27 -12.05
CA LEU A 182 -4.89 -0.49 -12.23
C LEU A 182 -3.75 0.38 -12.72
N ALA A 183 -3.98 1.26 -13.71
CA ALA A 183 -2.98 2.18 -14.21
C ALA A 183 -2.47 3.13 -13.10
N SER A 184 -3.40 3.66 -12.27
CA SER A 184 -3.05 4.50 -11.13
C SER A 184 -2.24 3.73 -10.08
N ARG A 185 -2.66 2.51 -9.72
CA ARG A 185 -1.98 1.66 -8.74
C ARG A 185 -0.61 1.22 -9.22
N ASN A 186 -0.48 0.84 -10.50
CA ASN A 186 0.81 0.50 -11.09
C ASN A 186 1.78 1.67 -11.04
N LYS A 187 1.33 2.88 -11.37
CA LYS A 187 2.17 4.08 -11.26
C LYS A 187 2.62 4.34 -9.82
N GLN A 188 1.74 4.14 -8.85
CA GLN A 188 2.11 4.25 -7.43
C GLN A 188 3.10 3.16 -7.01
N LEU A 189 2.87 1.92 -7.44
CA LEU A 189 3.76 0.79 -7.18
C LEU A 189 5.16 1.02 -7.75
N ASP A 190 5.26 1.57 -8.96
CA ASP A 190 6.54 1.88 -9.59
C ASP A 190 7.30 2.96 -8.80
N ASN A 191 6.61 3.97 -8.28
CA ASN A 191 7.21 4.98 -7.41
C ASN A 191 7.77 4.36 -6.11
N VAL A 192 7.02 3.43 -5.49
CA VAL A 192 7.48 2.75 -4.27
C VAL A 192 8.62 1.78 -4.57
N LYS A 193 8.61 1.08 -5.70
CA LYS A 193 9.73 0.27 -6.16
C LYS A 193 11.00 1.10 -6.41
N LEU A 194 10.84 2.29 -6.98
CA LEU A 194 11.95 3.22 -7.17
C LEU A 194 12.52 3.68 -5.82
N TYR A 195 11.66 3.96 -4.84
CA TYR A 195 12.09 4.27 -3.48
C TYR A 195 12.85 3.09 -2.86
N LEU A 196 12.33 1.87 -2.94
CA LEU A 196 13.00 0.65 -2.47
C LEU A 196 14.39 0.48 -3.11
N SER A 197 14.51 0.70 -4.42
CA SER A 197 15.79 0.59 -5.12
C SER A 197 16.82 1.61 -4.65
N ARG A 198 16.39 2.84 -4.30
CA ARG A 198 17.26 3.88 -3.72
C ARG A 198 17.75 3.51 -2.32
N GLU A 199 16.85 3.01 -1.46
CA GLU A 199 17.23 2.58 -0.13
C GLU A 199 18.17 1.37 -0.16
N LEU A 200 17.97 0.44 -1.11
CA LEU A 200 18.86 -0.69 -1.34
C LEU A 200 20.26 -0.23 -1.80
N GLN A 201 20.32 0.76 -2.69
CA GLN A 201 21.60 1.32 -3.13
C GLN A 201 22.31 2.03 -1.97
N ALA A 202 21.59 2.83 -1.18
CA ALA A 202 22.14 3.48 0.00
C ALA A 202 22.71 2.48 1.03
N MET A 203 22.05 1.34 1.21
CA MET A 203 22.56 0.27 2.06
C MET A 203 23.86 -0.33 1.52
N LYS A 204 23.93 -0.61 0.20
CA LYS A 204 25.14 -1.12 -0.45
C LYS A 204 26.31 -0.15 -0.32
N ASP A 205 26.06 1.14 -0.54
CA ASP A 205 27.08 2.18 -0.43
C ASP A 205 27.61 2.30 1.00
N LEU A 206 26.71 2.21 2.00
CA LEU A 206 27.07 2.24 3.42
C LEU A 206 27.91 1.02 3.82
N ILE A 207 27.56 -0.17 3.36
CA ILE A 207 28.34 -1.42 3.59
C ILE A 207 29.73 -1.29 2.94
N SER A 208 29.79 -0.84 1.69
CA SER A 208 31.07 -0.65 0.97
C SER A 208 31.98 0.37 1.68
N ALA A 209 31.41 1.47 2.18
CA ALA A 209 32.14 2.46 2.95
C ALA A 209 32.65 1.88 4.27
N TYR A 210 31.83 1.11 4.98
CA TYR A 210 32.23 0.42 6.19
C TYR A 210 33.37 -0.56 5.94
N GLU A 211 33.26 -1.42 4.92
CA GLU A 211 34.30 -2.41 4.59
C GLU A 211 35.63 -1.76 4.21
N THR A 212 35.59 -0.65 3.48
CA THR A 212 36.77 0.10 3.11
C THR A 212 37.45 0.69 4.34
N GLN A 213 36.69 1.32 5.22
CA GLN A 213 37.24 1.90 6.46
C GLN A 213 37.67 0.82 7.45
N LYS A 214 37.01 -0.33 7.47
CA LYS A 214 37.42 -1.48 8.29
C LYS A 214 38.81 -1.97 7.93
N LYS A 215 39.14 -2.07 6.65
CA LYS A 215 40.48 -2.44 6.19
C LYS A 215 41.55 -1.45 6.68
N VAL A 216 41.25 -0.15 6.62
CA VAL A 216 42.16 0.91 7.09
C VAL A 216 42.34 0.85 8.60
N ALA A 217 41.24 0.69 9.35
CA ALA A 217 41.30 0.56 10.81
C ALA A 217 42.11 -0.65 11.27
N MET A 218 41.88 -1.80 10.65
CA MET A 218 42.66 -3.02 10.95
C MET A 218 44.16 -2.85 10.67
N GLN A 219 44.50 -2.17 9.58
CA GLN A 219 45.90 -1.90 9.27
C GLN A 219 46.54 -0.98 10.32
N ALA A 220 45.83 0.06 10.77
CA ALA A 220 46.30 0.95 11.83
C ALA A 220 46.51 0.24 13.16
N ASP A 221 45.58 -0.64 13.54
CA ASP A 221 45.70 -1.46 14.74
C ASP A 221 46.92 -2.41 14.67
N ILE A 222 47.14 -3.05 13.50
CA ILE A 222 48.32 -3.92 13.28
C ILE A 222 49.64 -3.11 13.43
N GLU A 223 49.71 -1.92 12.84
CA GLU A 223 50.87 -1.07 12.94
C GLU A 223 51.14 -0.65 14.39
N GLN A 224 50.09 -0.35 15.15
CA GLN A 224 50.21 0.00 16.56
C GLN A 224 50.73 -1.16 17.39
N LEU A 225 50.17 -2.36 17.20
CA LEU A 225 50.63 -3.56 17.87
C LEU A 225 52.08 -3.92 17.51
N THR A 226 52.48 -3.72 16.26
CA THR A 226 53.86 -3.94 15.81
C THR A 226 54.82 -2.97 16.49
N LYS A 227 54.48 -1.67 16.62
CA LYS A 227 55.27 -0.69 17.35
C LYS A 227 55.42 -1.05 18.82
N ILE A 228 54.35 -1.51 19.46
CA ILE A 228 54.37 -1.96 20.84
C ILE A 228 55.29 -3.19 21.00
N SER A 229 55.14 -4.21 20.14
CA SER A 229 55.98 -5.42 20.15
C SER A 229 57.49 -5.06 19.97
N GLN A 230 57.81 -4.19 19.03
CA GLN A 230 59.18 -3.70 18.79
C GLN A 230 59.76 -2.97 20.02
N LYS A 231 58.90 -2.17 20.72
CA LYS A 231 59.33 -1.49 21.95
C LYS A 231 59.73 -2.43 23.04
N TYR A 232 58.94 -3.53 23.24
CA TYR A 232 59.23 -4.54 24.25
C TYR A 232 60.42 -5.41 23.84
N ALA A 233 60.58 -5.74 22.57
CA ALA A 233 61.75 -6.50 22.08
C ALA A 233 63.08 -5.77 22.24
N LYS A 234 63.07 -4.41 22.27
CA LYS A 234 64.26 -3.61 22.52
C LYS A 234 64.59 -3.46 24.01
N ALA A 235 63.69 -3.85 24.91
CA ALA A 235 63.87 -3.76 26.35
C ALA A 235 64.35 -5.10 26.95
N LEU A 236 64.37 -6.15 26.16
CA LEU A 236 64.98 -7.44 26.45
C LEU A 236 66.38 -7.54 25.90
#